data_716d2c5227b1f530ee6c9206d479dcf6
#
_entry.id   716d2c5227b1f530ee6c9206d479dcf6
#
_cell.length_a   1.000
_cell.length_b   1.000
_cell.length_c   1.000
_cell.angle_alpha   90.00
_cell.angle_beta   90.00
_cell.angle_gamma   90.00
#
_symmetry.space_group_name_H-M   'P 1'
#
loop_
_entity.id
_entity.type
_entity.pdbx_description
1 polymer ?
#
loop_
_entity_poly.entity_id
_entity_poly.type
_entity_poly.pdbx_seq_one_letter_code
_entity_poly.pdbx_strand_id
1 'polypeptide(L)'
;MFSSDTICYFNAGSSDTAELLGNYLSKILIKNGFSDIAPVLLCIGSDRVTGDSLGPMVGSALEERYKKSIPVFGTLKMPVHALNLEETIDAIHLHFPDHPLIA
;
A
#
# COMPACT_ATOMS: atom_id res chain seq x y z
N MET A 1 7.44 3.34 8.86
CA MET A 1 6.05 2.86 8.95
C MET A 1 5.22 3.80 9.79
N PHE A 2 3.99 4.01 9.40
CA PHE A 2 3.08 4.86 10.15
C PHE A 2 2.49 4.11 11.33
N SER A 3 2.39 4.76 12.45
CA SER A 3 1.53 4.32 13.53
C SER A 3 0.48 5.41 13.73
N SER A 4 -0.76 5.01 13.92
CA SER A 4 -1.86 5.92 14.18
C SER A 4 -2.73 5.33 15.27
N ASP A 5 -3.08 6.16 16.24
CA ASP A 5 -4.03 5.79 17.28
C ASP A 5 -5.48 5.89 16.78
N THR A 6 -5.65 6.39 15.56
CA THR A 6 -6.97 6.59 14.96
C THR A 6 -7.21 5.54 13.88
N ILE A 7 -8.37 4.90 13.96
CA ILE A 7 -8.80 3.95 12.92
C ILE A 7 -9.86 4.65 12.08
N CYS A 8 -9.62 4.66 10.75
CA CYS A 8 -10.58 5.22 9.80
C CYS A 8 -11.14 4.11 8.93
N TYR A 9 -12.43 4.20 8.65
CA TYR A 9 -13.14 3.24 7.81
C TYR A 9 -13.62 3.92 6.54
N PHE A 10 -13.41 3.26 5.42
CA PHE A 10 -13.86 3.74 4.12
C PHE A 10 -14.75 2.71 3.46
N ASN A 11 -15.87 3.16 2.90
CA ASN A 11 -16.79 2.29 2.21
C ASN A 11 -16.29 2.01 0.79
N ALA A 12 -15.83 0.80 0.53
CA ALA A 12 -15.29 0.42 -0.77
C ALA A 12 -16.33 0.50 -1.90
N GLY A 13 -17.62 0.48 -1.56
CA GLY A 13 -18.69 0.61 -2.55
C GLY A 13 -19.06 2.05 -2.89
N SER A 14 -18.50 3.02 -2.19
CA SER A 14 -18.76 4.44 -2.45
C SER A 14 -17.90 4.94 -3.62
N SER A 15 -18.49 5.77 -4.49
CA SER A 15 -17.80 6.29 -5.67
C SER A 15 -16.68 7.28 -5.33
N ASP A 16 -16.72 7.89 -4.15
CA ASP A 16 -15.74 8.89 -3.73
C ASP A 16 -14.69 8.36 -2.73
N THR A 17 -14.75 7.08 -2.39
CA THR A 17 -13.85 6.48 -1.41
C THR A 17 -12.38 6.62 -1.78
N ALA A 18 -12.02 6.43 -3.04
CA ALA A 18 -10.63 6.54 -3.49
C ALA A 18 -10.08 7.94 -3.26
N GLU A 19 -10.88 8.97 -3.54
CA GLU A 19 -10.50 10.36 -3.32
C GLU A 19 -10.35 10.66 -1.83
N LEU A 20 -11.31 10.25 -1.02
CA LEU A 20 -11.28 10.45 0.43
C LEU A 20 -10.08 9.76 1.06
N LEU A 21 -9.81 8.51 0.68
CA LEU A 21 -8.67 7.76 1.17
C LEU A 21 -7.35 8.43 0.75
N GLY A 22 -7.25 8.84 -0.49
CA GLY A 22 -6.06 9.53 -0.99
C GLY A 22 -5.78 10.81 -0.23
N ASN A 23 -6.81 11.62 0.03
CA ASN A 23 -6.68 12.86 0.79
C ASN A 23 -6.23 12.57 2.24
N TYR A 24 -6.79 11.55 2.86
CA TYR A 24 -6.41 11.15 4.22
C TYR A 24 -4.96 10.71 4.29
N LEU A 25 -4.52 9.86 3.34
CA LEU A 25 -3.14 9.39 3.29
C LEU A 25 -2.16 10.54 3.02
N SER A 26 -2.53 11.46 2.15
CA SER A 26 -1.69 12.65 1.88
C SER A 26 -1.49 13.48 3.13
N LYS A 27 -2.53 13.69 3.93
CA LYS A 27 -2.43 14.44 5.18
C LYS A 27 -1.51 13.73 6.19
N ILE A 28 -1.60 12.41 6.28
CA ILE A 28 -0.73 11.63 7.16
C ILE A 28 0.73 11.76 6.73
N LEU A 29 1.00 11.67 5.43
CA LEU A 29 2.35 11.80 4.90
C LEU A 29 2.95 13.17 5.20
N ILE A 30 2.18 14.23 4.96
CA ILE A 30 2.62 15.60 5.23
C ILE A 30 2.90 15.79 6.73
N LYS A 31 1.97 15.32 7.58
CA LYS A 31 2.10 15.44 9.04
C LYS A 31 3.36 14.76 9.58
N ASN A 32 3.78 13.68 8.94
CA ASN A 32 4.96 12.90 9.35
C ASN A 32 6.24 13.30 8.60
N GLY A 33 6.22 14.39 7.83
CA GLY A 33 7.41 14.92 7.18
C GLY A 33 7.80 14.25 5.87
N PHE A 34 6.88 13.53 5.23
CA PHE A 34 7.15 12.81 3.97
C PHE A 34 6.50 13.44 2.75
N SER A 35 6.35 14.76 2.74
CA SER A 35 5.66 15.44 1.64
C SER A 35 6.39 15.33 0.31
N ASP A 36 7.72 15.16 0.31
CA ASP A 36 8.54 15.15 -0.89
C ASP A 36 9.02 13.75 -1.29
N ILE A 37 8.68 12.73 -0.52
CA ILE A 37 9.15 11.37 -0.74
C ILE A 37 7.97 10.47 -1.05
N ALA A 38 8.02 9.79 -2.21
CA ALA A 38 6.96 8.85 -2.59
C ALA A 38 6.89 7.69 -1.61
N PRO A 39 5.69 7.29 -1.17
CA PRO A 39 5.54 6.14 -0.31
C PRO A 39 5.79 4.84 -1.06
N VAL A 40 6.15 3.79 -0.32
CA VAL A 40 6.11 2.42 -0.81
C VAL A 40 4.76 1.84 -0.43
N LEU A 41 4.05 1.27 -1.39
CA LEU A 41 2.74 0.66 -1.17
C LEU A 41 2.90 -0.86 -1.06
N LEU A 42 2.39 -1.41 0.03
CA LEU A 42 2.41 -2.85 0.28
C LEU A 42 0.98 -3.35 0.38
N CYS A 43 0.57 -4.13 -0.62
CA CYS A 43 -0.76 -4.72 -0.70
C CYS A 43 -0.68 -6.19 -0.32
N ILE A 44 -1.30 -6.56 0.78
CA ILE A 44 -1.19 -7.91 1.35
C ILE A 44 -2.42 -8.72 0.98
N GLY A 45 -2.19 -9.94 0.54
CA GLY A 45 -3.26 -10.86 0.19
C GLY A 45 -2.77 -12.02 -0.66
N SER A 46 -3.68 -12.89 -1.04
CA SER A 46 -3.38 -14.05 -1.86
C SER A 46 -4.40 -14.21 -2.98
N ASP A 47 -3.94 -14.58 -4.17
CA ASP A 47 -4.83 -14.88 -5.30
C ASP A 47 -5.49 -16.27 -5.19
N ARG A 48 -5.05 -17.08 -4.22
CA ARG A 48 -5.55 -18.45 -4.04
C ARG A 48 -6.83 -18.55 -3.21
N VAL A 49 -7.12 -17.51 -2.42
CA VAL A 49 -8.29 -17.48 -1.55
C VAL A 49 -9.15 -16.30 -1.95
N THR A 50 -10.40 -16.56 -2.29
CA THR A 50 -11.33 -15.56 -2.82
C THR A 50 -11.41 -14.30 -1.96
N GLY A 51 -11.48 -14.43 -0.63
CA GLY A 51 -11.57 -13.28 0.26
C GLY A 51 -10.26 -12.48 0.38
N ASP A 52 -9.11 -13.05 0.01
CA ASP A 52 -7.80 -12.44 0.17
C ASP A 52 -7.26 -11.82 -1.12
N SER A 53 -7.98 -11.91 -2.22
CA SER A 53 -7.48 -11.44 -3.52
C SER A 53 -7.59 -9.93 -3.71
N LEU A 54 -8.30 -9.23 -2.85
CA LEU A 54 -8.49 -7.78 -2.99
C LEU A 54 -7.16 -7.01 -2.94
N GLY A 55 -6.29 -7.35 -1.99
CA GLY A 55 -4.98 -6.71 -1.88
C GLY A 55 -4.17 -6.78 -3.18
N PRO A 56 -3.90 -8.00 -3.70
CA PRO A 56 -3.19 -8.14 -4.96
C PRO A 56 -3.88 -7.48 -6.17
N MET A 57 -5.21 -7.48 -6.22
CA MET A 57 -5.94 -6.78 -7.30
C MET A 57 -5.71 -5.28 -7.23
N VAL A 58 -5.79 -4.70 -6.04
CA VAL A 58 -5.50 -3.28 -5.85
C VAL A 58 -4.04 -2.98 -6.19
N GLY A 59 -3.11 -3.83 -5.74
CA GLY A 59 -1.70 -3.67 -6.04
C GLY A 59 -1.42 -3.65 -7.54
N SER A 60 -2.04 -4.57 -8.29
CA SER A 60 -1.88 -4.60 -9.75
C SER A 60 -2.43 -3.34 -10.42
N ALA A 61 -3.59 -2.86 -9.97
CA ALA A 61 -4.19 -1.64 -10.50
C ALA A 61 -3.32 -0.42 -10.21
N LEU A 62 -2.76 -0.33 -9.00
CA LEU A 62 -1.89 0.77 -8.62
C LEU A 62 -0.56 0.74 -9.38
N GLU A 63 0.02 -0.44 -9.55
CA GLU A 63 1.26 -0.59 -10.31
C GLU A 63 1.08 -0.12 -11.75
N GLU A 64 -0.01 -0.50 -12.38
CA GLU A 64 -0.31 -0.09 -13.75
C GLU A 64 -0.52 1.43 -13.85
N ARG A 65 -1.25 2.00 -12.90
CA ARG A 65 -1.57 3.42 -12.90
C ARG A 65 -0.36 4.31 -12.67
N TYR A 66 0.46 3.94 -11.70
CA TYR A 66 1.61 4.77 -11.29
C TYR A 66 2.93 4.28 -11.86
N LYS A 67 2.95 3.07 -12.36
CA LYS A 67 4.13 2.45 -12.97
C LYS A 67 5.37 2.59 -12.09
N LYS A 68 6.38 3.33 -12.57
CA LYS A 68 7.65 3.47 -11.83
C LYS A 68 7.67 4.65 -10.87
N SER A 69 6.61 5.44 -10.78
CA SER A 69 6.56 6.61 -9.93
C SER A 69 6.47 6.27 -8.45
N ILE A 70 5.73 5.21 -8.13
CA ILE A 70 5.51 4.75 -6.75
C ILE A 70 5.79 3.25 -6.69
N PRO A 71 6.72 2.79 -5.84
CA PRO A 71 6.97 1.36 -5.68
C PRO A 71 5.73 0.66 -5.08
N VAL A 72 5.29 -0.41 -5.73
CA VAL A 72 4.15 -1.21 -5.29
C VAL A 72 4.59 -2.66 -5.13
N PHE A 73 4.34 -3.22 -3.94
CA PHE A 73 4.58 -4.63 -3.64
C PHE A 73 3.25 -5.31 -3.37
N GLY A 74 3.09 -6.54 -3.85
CA GLY A 74 1.86 -7.29 -3.66
C GLY A 74 0.87 -7.10 -4.80
N THR A 75 1.24 -7.59 -5.97
CA THR A 75 0.39 -7.61 -7.15
C THR A 75 -0.15 -9.02 -7.38
N LEU A 76 -1.08 -9.18 -8.34
CA LEU A 76 -1.56 -10.51 -8.73
C LEU A 76 -0.43 -11.39 -9.28
N LYS A 77 0.52 -10.77 -9.95
CA LYS A 77 1.67 -11.48 -10.52
C LYS A 77 2.68 -11.89 -9.45
N MET A 78 2.87 -11.04 -8.44
CA MET A 78 3.81 -11.29 -7.34
C MET A 78 3.13 -10.92 -6.01
N PRO A 79 2.21 -11.75 -5.53
CA PRO A 79 1.47 -11.44 -4.32
C PRO A 79 2.34 -11.50 -3.06
N VAL A 80 2.02 -10.69 -2.08
CA VAL A 80 2.63 -10.70 -0.76
C VAL A 80 1.62 -11.24 0.23
N HIS A 81 1.96 -12.33 0.89
CA HIS A 81 1.11 -13.04 1.84
C HIS A 81 1.90 -13.46 3.07
N ALA A 82 1.27 -14.16 3.98
CA ALA A 82 1.88 -14.51 5.27
C ALA A 82 3.24 -15.22 5.13
N LEU A 83 3.43 -16.03 4.10
CA LEU A 83 4.65 -16.82 3.95
C LEU A 83 5.86 -16.01 3.47
N ASN A 84 5.64 -14.91 2.77
CA ASN A 84 6.73 -14.07 2.24
C ASN A 84 6.70 -12.63 2.74
N LEU A 85 5.82 -12.31 3.67
CA LEU A 85 5.67 -10.95 4.17
C LEU A 85 6.93 -10.42 4.83
N GLU A 86 7.55 -11.19 5.71
CA GLU A 86 8.74 -10.79 6.44
C GLU A 86 9.90 -10.52 5.48
N GLU A 87 10.12 -11.43 4.55
CA GLU A 87 11.16 -11.28 3.52
C GLU A 87 10.91 -10.04 2.67
N THR A 88 9.66 -9.79 2.31
CA THR A 88 9.29 -8.62 1.52
C THR A 88 9.56 -7.33 2.28
N ILE A 89 9.19 -7.26 3.55
CA ILE A 89 9.45 -6.08 4.39
C ILE A 89 10.94 -5.83 4.53
N ASP A 90 11.74 -6.87 4.71
CA ASP A 90 13.20 -6.73 4.78
C ASP A 90 13.76 -6.17 3.48
N ALA A 91 13.27 -6.64 2.35
CA ALA A 91 13.68 -6.14 1.04
C ALA A 91 13.29 -4.66 0.85
N ILE A 92 12.09 -4.28 1.30
CA ILE A 92 11.64 -2.89 1.23
C ILE A 92 12.55 -1.99 2.09
N HIS A 93 12.86 -2.39 3.29
CA HIS A 93 13.75 -1.62 4.17
C HIS A 93 15.16 -1.49 3.59
N LEU A 94 15.63 -2.51 2.88
CA LEU A 94 16.94 -2.49 2.26
C LEU A 94 17.01 -1.53 1.07
N HIS A 95 15.99 -1.57 0.21
CA HIS A 95 15.97 -0.80 -1.04
C HIS A 95 15.36 0.59 -0.91
N PHE A 96 14.49 0.80 0.08
CA PHE A 96 13.79 2.06 0.29
C PHE A 96 13.85 2.49 1.76
N PRO A 97 15.06 2.66 2.34
CA PRO A 97 15.20 2.87 3.79
C PRO A 97 14.57 4.16 4.29
N ASP A 98 14.49 5.19 3.46
CA ASP A 98 14.00 6.51 3.84
C ASP A 98 12.58 6.78 3.36
N HIS A 99 11.92 5.79 2.76
CA HIS A 99 10.57 5.96 2.24
C HIS A 99 9.53 5.51 3.27
N PRO A 100 8.40 6.23 3.38
CA PRO A 100 7.31 5.76 4.23
C PRO A 100 6.67 4.51 3.62
N LEU A 101 6.23 3.61 4.47
CA LEU A 101 5.57 2.38 4.05
C LEU A 101 4.08 2.46 4.39
N ILE A 102 3.24 2.28 3.38
CA ILE A 102 1.79 2.19 3.53
C ILE A 102 1.37 0.75 3.20
N ALA A 103 0.79 0.09 4.17
CA ALA A 103 0.35 -1.30 4.03
C ALA A 103 -1.16 -1.43 4.25
#